data_77afea585745692fc695c53d97cb0927
#
_entry.id   77afea585745692fc695c53d97cb0927
#
_cell.length_a   1.000
_cell.length_b   1.000
_cell.length_c   1.000
_cell.angle_alpha   90.00
_cell.angle_beta   90.00
_cell.angle_gamma   90.00
#
_symmetry.space_group_name_H-M   'P 1'
#
loop_
_entity.id
_entity.type
_entity.pdbx_description
1 polymer ?
#
loop_
_entity_poly.entity_id
_entity_poly.type
_entity_poly.pdbx_seq_one_letter_code
_entity_poly.pdbx_strand_id
1 'polypeptide(L)'
;MKTWTETRDALITAGIPADRLPIERQWRIDLSGADLSGANLSGAYLSGANLRGANLSGANLSEANLSEAYLREANLREAALNWQSHNLLAEVLRRAAGDDVPRRMLAGLILISHDWCWGKFLALNIDPELREWGLSVMRGYVQPGDNAPLALTAATHEVATPPAA
;
A
#
# COMPACT_ATOMS: atom_id res chain seq x y z
N MET A 1 -12.23 -0.10 -11.87
CA MET A 1 -12.41 0.73 -10.64
C MET A 1 -13.89 0.74 -10.31
N LYS A 2 -14.25 0.47 -9.05
CA LYS A 2 -15.65 0.49 -8.59
C LYS A 2 -16.21 1.91 -8.57
N THR A 3 -17.53 2.03 -8.76
CA THR A 3 -18.26 3.26 -8.49
C THR A 3 -18.31 3.54 -6.98
N TRP A 4 -18.76 4.74 -6.59
CA TRP A 4 -18.98 5.03 -5.17
C TRP A 4 -20.03 4.10 -4.55
N THR A 5 -21.12 3.81 -5.25
CA THR A 5 -22.18 2.89 -4.78
C THR A 5 -21.62 1.50 -4.50
N GLU A 6 -20.86 0.93 -5.43
CA GLU A 6 -20.22 -0.38 -5.26
C GLU A 6 -19.18 -0.38 -4.13
N THR A 7 -18.46 0.72 -3.93
CA THR A 7 -17.52 0.89 -2.82
C THR A 7 -18.26 0.95 -1.48
N ARG A 8 -19.35 1.71 -1.42
CA ARG A 8 -20.20 1.83 -0.25
C ARG A 8 -20.78 0.47 0.15
N ASP A 9 -21.29 -0.29 -0.81
CA ASP A 9 -21.83 -1.63 -0.58
C ASP A 9 -20.74 -2.61 -0.08
N ALA A 10 -19.53 -2.53 -0.61
CA ALA A 10 -18.40 -3.32 -0.15
C ALA A 10 -18.03 -2.97 1.32
N LEU A 11 -18.05 -1.69 1.68
CA LEU A 11 -17.79 -1.24 3.06
C LEU A 11 -18.90 -1.70 4.02
N ILE A 12 -20.16 -1.64 3.61
CA ILE A 12 -21.30 -2.16 4.39
C ILE A 12 -21.15 -3.67 4.60
N THR A 13 -20.80 -4.40 3.53
CA THR A 13 -20.57 -5.85 3.59
C THR A 13 -19.41 -6.19 4.54
N ALA A 14 -18.40 -5.31 4.62
CA ALA A 14 -17.30 -5.44 5.56
C ALA A 14 -17.64 -5.03 7.00
N GLY A 15 -18.91 -4.69 7.29
CA GLY A 15 -19.40 -4.39 8.64
C GLY A 15 -19.41 -2.90 9.00
N ILE A 16 -19.13 -1.99 8.07
CA ILE A 16 -19.27 -0.56 8.33
C ILE A 16 -20.74 -0.18 8.31
N PRO A 17 -21.27 0.42 9.39
CA PRO A 17 -22.66 0.84 9.44
C PRO A 17 -23.02 1.82 8.31
N ALA A 18 -24.15 1.59 7.65
CA ALA A 18 -24.56 2.35 6.48
C ALA A 18 -24.79 3.84 6.76
N ASP A 19 -25.16 4.19 7.98
CA ASP A 19 -25.37 5.57 8.46
C ASP A 19 -24.05 6.34 8.67
N ARG A 20 -22.92 5.64 8.81
CA ARG A 20 -21.57 6.23 8.82
C ARG A 20 -21.04 6.56 7.42
N LEU A 21 -21.67 6.05 6.38
CA LEU A 21 -21.23 6.21 5.00
C LEU A 21 -22.16 7.16 4.25
N PRO A 22 -21.64 8.22 3.60
CA PRO A 22 -22.47 9.15 2.84
C PRO A 22 -23.19 8.42 1.70
N ILE A 23 -24.40 8.86 1.37
CA ILE A 23 -25.18 8.33 0.24
C ILE A 23 -24.51 8.72 -1.08
N GLU A 24 -24.07 9.98 -1.16
CA GLU A 24 -23.30 10.48 -2.29
C GLU A 24 -21.81 10.57 -1.94
N ARG A 25 -20.96 10.47 -2.98
CA ARG A 25 -19.53 10.58 -2.81
C ARG A 25 -19.14 11.91 -2.17
N GLN A 26 -18.52 11.84 -0.99
CA GLN A 26 -17.87 12.98 -0.34
C GLN A 26 -16.35 12.85 -0.44
N TRP A 27 -15.63 13.96 -0.34
CA TRP A 27 -14.19 14.05 -0.49
C TRP A 27 -13.39 13.28 0.58
N ARG A 28 -14.00 13.01 1.74
CA ARG A 28 -13.34 12.28 2.83
C ARG A 28 -14.34 11.37 3.53
N ILE A 29 -14.10 10.09 3.40
CA ILE A 29 -14.82 9.08 4.20
C ILE A 29 -13.99 8.86 5.46
N ASP A 30 -14.60 8.92 6.62
CA ASP A 30 -13.94 8.58 7.88
C ASP A 30 -14.11 7.09 8.21
N LEU A 31 -13.05 6.34 7.99
CA LEU A 31 -12.88 4.92 8.31
C LEU A 31 -11.78 4.73 9.37
N SER A 32 -11.45 5.80 10.13
CA SER A 32 -10.43 5.70 11.16
C SER A 32 -10.79 4.66 12.22
N GLY A 33 -9.86 3.79 12.56
CA GLY A 33 -10.03 2.69 13.50
C GLY A 33 -11.04 1.62 13.06
N ALA A 34 -11.57 1.67 11.83
CA ALA A 34 -12.52 0.69 11.34
C ALA A 34 -11.90 -0.71 11.24
N ASP A 35 -12.67 -1.73 11.56
CA ASP A 35 -12.29 -3.11 11.27
C ASP A 35 -12.75 -3.48 9.84
N LEU A 36 -11.78 -3.60 8.94
CA LEU A 36 -11.94 -3.98 7.54
C LEU A 36 -11.13 -5.24 7.23
N SER A 37 -10.84 -6.04 8.26
CA SER A 37 -10.06 -7.27 8.10
C SER A 37 -10.75 -8.24 7.14
N GLY A 38 -9.98 -8.78 6.19
CA GLY A 38 -10.47 -9.68 5.15
C GLY A 38 -11.46 -9.06 4.15
N ALA A 39 -11.72 -7.75 4.21
CA ALA A 39 -12.68 -7.08 3.34
C ALA A 39 -12.27 -7.12 1.86
N ASN A 40 -13.21 -7.38 0.97
CA ASN A 40 -12.97 -7.25 -0.47
C ASN A 40 -13.19 -5.80 -0.94
N LEU A 41 -12.13 -5.01 -0.90
CA LEU A 41 -12.08 -3.62 -1.35
C LEU A 41 -11.37 -3.47 -2.71
N SER A 42 -11.24 -4.57 -3.48
CA SER A 42 -10.65 -4.53 -4.81
C SER A 42 -11.36 -3.52 -5.70
N GLY A 43 -10.59 -2.63 -6.35
CA GLY A 43 -11.08 -1.55 -7.19
C GLY A 43 -11.90 -0.47 -6.45
N ALA A 44 -11.97 -0.51 -5.13
CA ALA A 44 -12.76 0.43 -4.34
C ALA A 44 -12.28 1.88 -4.50
N TYR A 45 -13.21 2.82 -4.44
CA TYR A 45 -12.93 4.25 -4.48
C TYR A 45 -12.72 4.80 -3.06
N LEU A 46 -11.47 4.84 -2.62
CA LEU A 46 -11.05 5.28 -1.28
C LEU A 46 -10.14 6.51 -1.32
N SER A 47 -10.20 7.28 -2.42
CA SER A 47 -9.41 8.52 -2.56
C SER A 47 -9.78 9.52 -1.45
N GLY A 48 -8.76 10.01 -0.74
CA GLY A 48 -8.90 10.94 0.38
C GLY A 48 -9.49 10.33 1.66
N ALA A 49 -9.76 9.01 1.70
CA ALA A 49 -10.32 8.36 2.87
C ALA A 49 -9.39 8.46 4.09
N ASN A 50 -9.97 8.70 5.26
CA ASN A 50 -9.25 8.59 6.53
C ASN A 50 -9.28 7.13 7.01
N LEU A 51 -8.19 6.40 6.81
CA LEU A 51 -7.98 5.00 7.23
C LEU A 51 -6.97 4.90 8.39
N ARG A 52 -6.77 5.98 9.15
CA ARG A 52 -5.82 5.97 10.27
C ARG A 52 -6.21 4.93 11.31
N GLY A 53 -5.24 4.05 11.65
CA GLY A 53 -5.46 2.99 12.62
C GLY A 53 -6.48 1.93 12.20
N ALA A 54 -6.98 1.95 10.96
CA ALA A 54 -7.91 0.93 10.48
C ALA A 54 -7.23 -0.45 10.42
N ASN A 55 -7.98 -1.49 10.73
CA ASN A 55 -7.53 -2.86 10.56
C ASN A 55 -7.88 -3.33 9.13
N LEU A 56 -6.89 -3.42 8.27
CA LEU A 56 -6.98 -3.88 6.89
C LEU A 56 -6.25 -5.24 6.70
N SER A 57 -6.03 -5.98 7.79
CA SER A 57 -5.32 -7.26 7.70
C SER A 57 -6.07 -8.25 6.80
N GLY A 58 -5.37 -8.87 5.86
CA GLY A 58 -5.94 -9.78 4.88
C GLY A 58 -6.93 -9.14 3.89
N ALA A 59 -7.14 -7.82 3.93
CA ALA A 59 -8.04 -7.14 3.00
C ALA A 59 -7.49 -7.18 1.56
N ASN A 60 -8.38 -7.29 0.59
CA ASN A 60 -8.03 -7.16 -0.81
C ASN A 60 -8.16 -5.69 -1.24
N LEU A 61 -7.02 -5.00 -1.42
CA LEU A 61 -6.91 -3.63 -1.90
C LEU A 61 -6.41 -3.53 -3.35
N SER A 62 -6.35 -4.66 -4.08
CA SER A 62 -5.91 -4.64 -5.47
C SER A 62 -6.75 -3.66 -6.28
N GLU A 63 -6.09 -2.86 -7.13
CA GLU A 63 -6.74 -1.84 -7.97
C GLU A 63 -7.54 -0.75 -7.20
N ALA A 64 -7.56 -0.75 -5.87
CA ALA A 64 -8.25 0.29 -5.09
C ALA A 64 -7.59 1.66 -5.31
N ASN A 65 -8.40 2.69 -5.49
CA ASN A 65 -7.90 4.06 -5.55
C ASN A 65 -7.74 4.60 -4.12
N LEU A 66 -6.50 4.67 -3.67
CA LEU A 66 -6.09 5.19 -2.35
C LEU A 66 -5.35 6.53 -2.46
N SER A 67 -5.49 7.26 -3.59
CA SER A 67 -4.87 8.57 -3.75
C SER A 67 -5.27 9.49 -2.59
N GLU A 68 -4.29 10.16 -1.98
CA GLU A 68 -4.49 11.06 -0.84
C GLU A 68 -5.13 10.42 0.41
N ALA A 69 -5.24 9.10 0.47
CA ALA A 69 -5.75 8.40 1.64
C ALA A 69 -4.76 8.50 2.82
N TYR A 70 -5.31 8.63 4.02
CA TYR A 70 -4.54 8.68 5.27
C TYR A 70 -4.46 7.28 5.88
N LEU A 71 -3.33 6.60 5.70
CA LEU A 71 -3.11 5.20 6.12
C LEU A 71 -2.25 5.07 7.39
N ARG A 72 -1.91 6.20 8.04
CA ARG A 72 -1.04 6.16 9.21
C ARG A 72 -1.60 5.21 10.28
N GLU A 73 -0.74 4.31 10.77
CA GLU A 73 -1.09 3.29 11.77
C GLU A 73 -2.11 2.23 11.30
N ALA A 74 -2.49 2.20 10.01
CA ALA A 74 -3.35 1.16 9.49
C ALA A 74 -2.64 -0.21 9.52
N ASN A 75 -3.34 -1.26 9.92
CA ASN A 75 -2.80 -2.63 9.88
C ASN A 75 -3.00 -3.23 8.48
N LEU A 76 -1.91 -3.38 7.74
CA LEU A 76 -1.90 -3.91 6.35
C LEU A 76 -1.35 -5.34 6.27
N ARG A 77 -1.25 -6.04 7.40
CA ARG A 77 -0.68 -7.38 7.42
C ARG A 77 -1.47 -8.32 6.50
N GLU A 78 -0.76 -9.06 5.64
CA GLU A 78 -1.36 -10.02 4.71
C GLU A 78 -2.38 -9.40 3.72
N ALA A 79 -2.46 -8.06 3.61
CA ALA A 79 -3.32 -7.42 2.64
C ALA A 79 -2.77 -7.58 1.21
N ALA A 80 -3.67 -7.82 0.24
CA ALA A 80 -3.32 -7.72 -1.16
C ALA A 80 -3.24 -6.24 -1.57
N LEU A 81 -2.04 -5.79 -2.00
CA LEU A 81 -1.77 -4.37 -2.21
C LEU A 81 -2.10 -3.92 -3.64
N ASN A 82 -2.46 -2.63 -3.77
CA ASN A 82 -2.36 -1.95 -5.05
C ASN A 82 -0.92 -1.46 -5.27
N TRP A 83 -0.17 -2.15 -6.12
CA TRP A 83 1.24 -1.89 -6.42
C TRP A 83 1.51 -0.54 -7.13
N GLN A 84 0.47 0.19 -7.50
CA GLN A 84 0.56 1.53 -8.09
C GLN A 84 0.23 2.62 -7.07
N SER A 85 -0.24 2.27 -5.88
CA SER A 85 -0.57 3.24 -4.83
C SER A 85 0.67 3.64 -4.03
N HIS A 86 1.27 4.78 -4.37
CA HIS A 86 2.42 5.31 -3.62
C HIS A 86 2.11 5.58 -2.15
N ASN A 87 0.89 6.00 -1.80
CA ASN A 87 0.46 6.21 -0.42
C ASN A 87 0.51 4.91 0.39
N LEU A 88 0.01 3.82 -0.21
CA LEU A 88 0.00 2.50 0.43
C LEU A 88 1.42 1.97 0.60
N LEU A 89 2.24 2.03 -0.46
CA LEU A 89 3.63 1.56 -0.41
C LEU A 89 4.49 2.38 0.56
N ALA A 90 4.29 3.70 0.60
CA ALA A 90 4.95 4.57 1.57
C ALA A 90 4.60 4.19 3.01
N GLU A 91 3.34 3.89 3.31
CA GLU A 91 2.93 3.47 4.67
C GLU A 91 3.51 2.11 5.06
N VAL A 92 3.53 1.15 4.14
CA VAL A 92 4.19 -0.16 4.34
C VAL A 92 5.65 0.03 4.73
N LEU A 93 6.41 0.83 3.97
CA LEU A 93 7.81 1.11 4.25
C LEU A 93 8.00 1.91 5.54
N ARG A 94 7.15 2.91 5.78
CA ARG A 94 7.23 3.73 7.01
C ARG A 94 7.06 2.87 8.26
N ARG A 95 6.15 1.91 8.25
CA ARG A 95 5.95 0.98 9.37
C ARG A 95 7.14 0.05 9.56
N ALA A 96 7.66 -0.52 8.49
CA ALA A 96 8.82 -1.39 8.54
C ALA A 96 10.10 -0.67 8.99
N ALA A 97 10.20 0.63 8.71
CA ALA A 97 11.34 1.46 9.09
C ALA A 97 11.44 1.70 10.62
N GLY A 98 10.32 1.63 11.36
CA GLY A 98 10.32 2.00 12.79
C GLY A 98 10.89 3.40 12.98
N ASP A 99 11.98 3.52 13.78
CA ASP A 99 12.67 4.79 14.05
C ASP A 99 13.92 5.02 13.19
N ASP A 100 14.22 4.13 12.24
CA ASP A 100 15.35 4.28 11.33
C ASP A 100 15.13 5.46 10.36
N VAL A 101 15.93 6.51 10.52
CA VAL A 101 15.73 7.77 9.79
C VAL A 101 15.93 7.61 8.28
N PRO A 102 17.00 7.00 7.73
CA PRO A 102 17.17 6.77 6.30
C PRO A 102 16.02 6.01 5.68
N ARG A 103 15.53 4.95 6.33
CA ARG A 103 14.39 4.14 5.87
C ARG A 103 13.08 4.93 5.85
N ARG A 104 12.85 5.76 6.87
CA ARG A 104 11.68 6.68 6.90
C ARG A 104 11.76 7.74 5.82
N MET A 105 12.95 8.23 5.50
CA MET A 105 13.15 9.17 4.39
C MET A 105 12.79 8.52 3.04
N LEU A 106 13.17 7.26 2.82
CA LEU A 106 12.77 6.53 1.61
C LEU A 106 11.25 6.44 1.47
N ALA A 107 10.54 6.09 2.54
CA ALA A 107 9.08 6.09 2.55
C ALA A 107 8.49 7.48 2.24
N GLY A 108 9.10 8.56 2.77
CA GLY A 108 8.73 9.94 2.47
C GLY A 108 8.93 10.32 1.00
N LEU A 109 10.03 9.90 0.39
CA LEU A 109 10.31 10.14 -1.04
C LEU A 109 9.25 9.50 -1.93
N ILE A 110 8.80 8.29 -1.60
CA ILE A 110 7.71 7.62 -2.33
C ILE A 110 6.41 8.40 -2.17
N LEU A 111 6.09 8.82 -0.95
CA LEU A 111 4.83 9.52 -0.64
C LEU A 111 4.68 10.84 -1.41
N ILE A 112 5.76 11.61 -1.57
CA ILE A 112 5.74 12.91 -2.26
C ILE A 112 5.92 12.82 -3.77
N SER A 113 6.18 11.63 -4.30
CA SER A 113 6.40 11.42 -5.74
C SER A 113 5.07 11.36 -6.49
N HIS A 114 4.61 12.49 -7.03
CA HIS A 114 3.37 12.57 -7.80
C HIS A 114 3.37 11.70 -9.08
N ASP A 115 4.55 11.48 -9.67
CA ASP A 115 4.74 10.64 -10.86
C ASP A 115 5.33 9.28 -10.50
N TRP A 116 4.90 8.70 -9.41
CA TRP A 116 5.43 7.42 -8.96
C TRP A 116 5.31 6.34 -10.03
N CYS A 117 6.40 5.65 -10.29
CA CYS A 117 6.41 4.37 -10.99
C CYS A 117 7.62 3.52 -10.56
N TRP A 118 7.52 2.24 -10.72
CA TRP A 118 8.57 1.29 -10.33
C TRP A 118 9.90 1.55 -11.02
N GLY A 119 9.87 1.97 -12.30
CA GLY A 119 11.09 2.36 -13.02
C GLY A 119 11.81 3.53 -12.34
N LYS A 120 11.08 4.55 -11.89
CA LYS A 120 11.65 5.69 -11.15
C LYS A 120 12.22 5.25 -9.80
N PHE A 121 11.52 4.39 -9.06
CA PHE A 121 12.04 3.85 -7.80
C PHE A 121 13.37 3.12 -7.97
N LEU A 122 13.45 2.23 -8.98
CA LEU A 122 14.67 1.47 -9.26
C LEU A 122 15.83 2.36 -9.73
N ALA A 123 15.51 3.50 -10.38
CA ALA A 123 16.49 4.47 -10.86
C ALA A 123 16.87 5.53 -9.80
N LEU A 124 16.29 5.52 -8.60
CA LEU A 124 16.67 6.46 -7.54
C LEU A 124 18.17 6.36 -7.23
N ASN A 125 18.83 7.51 -7.15
CA ASN A 125 20.21 7.59 -6.72
C ASN A 125 20.28 7.58 -5.18
N ILE A 126 20.06 6.42 -4.60
CA ILE A 126 20.08 6.15 -3.16
C ILE A 126 21.03 4.99 -2.86
N ASP A 127 21.37 4.83 -1.59
CA ASP A 127 22.14 3.70 -1.12
C ASP A 127 21.53 2.37 -1.63
N PRO A 128 22.32 1.48 -2.28
CA PRO A 128 21.84 0.18 -2.76
C PRO A 128 21.25 -0.70 -1.65
N GLU A 129 21.82 -0.67 -0.44
CA GLU A 129 21.32 -1.44 0.71
C GLU A 129 19.95 -0.91 1.16
N LEU A 130 19.78 0.41 1.15
CA LEU A 130 18.50 1.04 1.48
C LEU A 130 17.42 0.69 0.45
N ARG A 131 17.78 0.67 -0.85
CA ARG A 131 16.86 0.24 -1.92
C ARG A 131 16.46 -1.22 -1.74
N GLU A 132 17.42 -2.10 -1.51
CA GLU A 132 17.18 -3.53 -1.35
C GLU A 132 16.35 -3.82 -0.08
N TRP A 133 16.59 -3.08 1.01
CA TRP A 133 15.73 -3.14 2.18
C TRP A 133 14.26 -2.83 1.79
N GLY A 134 14.01 -1.76 1.05
CA GLY A 134 12.66 -1.37 0.61
C GLY A 134 11.99 -2.46 -0.25
N LEU A 135 12.74 -3.03 -1.20
CA LEU A 135 12.26 -4.14 -2.03
C LEU A 135 11.96 -5.39 -1.19
N SER A 136 12.81 -5.72 -0.23
CA SER A 136 12.64 -6.86 0.68
C SER A 136 11.36 -6.74 1.51
N VAL A 137 11.10 -5.56 2.06
CA VAL A 137 9.85 -5.29 2.80
C VAL A 137 8.63 -5.49 1.90
N MET A 138 8.66 -4.92 0.69
CA MET A 138 7.53 -5.00 -0.24
C MET A 138 7.30 -6.42 -0.77
N ARG A 139 8.36 -7.23 -0.98
CA ARG A 139 8.25 -8.66 -1.35
C ARG A 139 7.45 -9.46 -0.32
N GLY A 140 7.50 -9.10 0.95
CA GLY A 140 6.70 -9.74 2.01
C GLY A 140 5.18 -9.59 1.84
N TYR A 141 4.72 -8.72 0.95
CA TYR A 141 3.31 -8.49 0.65
C TYR A 141 2.86 -9.07 -0.70
N VAL A 142 3.78 -9.66 -1.49
CA VAL A 142 3.42 -10.25 -2.78
C VAL A 142 2.51 -11.45 -2.57
N GLN A 143 1.36 -11.44 -3.25
CA GLN A 143 0.38 -12.52 -3.24
C GLN A 143 0.28 -13.18 -4.62
N PRO A 144 -0.06 -14.46 -4.71
CA PRO A 144 -0.28 -15.10 -6.00
C PRO A 144 -1.36 -14.38 -6.82
N GLY A 145 -0.99 -13.93 -8.03
CA GLY A 145 -1.93 -13.30 -8.96
C GLY A 145 -2.23 -11.81 -8.72
N ASP A 146 -1.50 -11.12 -7.84
CA ASP A 146 -1.71 -9.71 -7.49
C ASP A 146 -1.08 -8.71 -8.46
N ASN A 147 -0.55 -9.16 -9.59
CA ASN A 147 0.17 -8.33 -10.57
C ASN A 147 1.34 -7.52 -9.98
N ALA A 148 2.04 -8.09 -9.00
CA ALA A 148 3.22 -7.46 -8.42
C ALA A 148 4.28 -7.17 -9.49
N PRO A 149 5.01 -6.04 -9.38
CA PRO A 149 6.08 -5.68 -10.31
C PRO A 149 7.17 -6.74 -10.41
N LEU A 150 7.75 -6.92 -11.59
CA LEU A 150 8.84 -7.88 -11.82
C LEU A 150 10.01 -7.71 -10.84
N ALA A 151 10.29 -6.49 -10.38
CA ALA A 151 11.33 -6.22 -9.38
C ALA A 151 11.07 -6.91 -8.02
N LEU A 152 9.84 -7.28 -7.74
CA LEU A 152 9.45 -7.98 -6.51
C LEU A 152 9.27 -9.49 -6.72
N THR A 153 8.98 -9.92 -7.94
CA THR A 153 8.70 -11.33 -8.28
C THR A 153 9.88 -12.05 -8.88
N ALA A 154 10.87 -11.32 -9.43
CA ALA A 154 12.11 -11.94 -9.89
C ALA A 154 12.83 -12.58 -8.70
N ALA A 155 13.12 -13.87 -8.80
CA ALA A 155 13.98 -14.57 -7.84
C ALA A 155 15.26 -13.74 -7.66
N THR A 156 15.66 -13.49 -6.41
CA THR A 156 16.93 -12.83 -6.11
C THR A 156 18.04 -13.60 -6.83
N HIS A 157 18.56 -13.02 -7.93
CA HIS A 157 19.81 -13.53 -8.48
C HIS A 157 20.84 -13.46 -7.35
N GLU A 158 21.34 -14.62 -6.95
CA GLU A 158 22.51 -14.74 -6.11
C GLU A 158 23.51 -13.64 -6.50
N VAL A 159 23.90 -12.85 -5.52
CA VAL A 159 25.04 -11.95 -5.64
C VAL A 159 26.20 -12.85 -6.01
N ALA A 160 26.57 -12.83 -7.30
CA ALA A 160 27.72 -13.55 -7.79
C ALA A 160 28.91 -13.07 -6.96
N THR A 161 29.42 -13.97 -6.13
CA THR A 161 30.70 -13.76 -5.42
C THR A 161 31.74 -13.40 -6.46
N PRO A 162 32.44 -12.25 -6.36
CA PRO A 162 33.51 -11.95 -7.30
C PRO A 162 34.58 -13.05 -7.19
N PRO A 163 35.16 -13.49 -8.31
CA PRO A 163 36.23 -14.48 -8.27
C PRO A 163 37.38 -13.94 -7.42
N ALA A 164 37.84 -14.77 -6.49
CA ALA A 164 39.03 -14.49 -5.69
C ALA A 164 40.21 -14.28 -6.64
N ALA A 165 40.93 -13.14 -6.48
CA ALA A 165 42.14 -12.80 -7.16
C ALA A 165 43.33 -13.61 -6.60
#